data_c0ca1bda16bb246b80b46a00ffa3cec3
#
_entry.id   c0ca1bda16bb246b80b46a00ffa3cec3
#
_cell.length_a   1.000
_cell.length_b   1.000
_cell.length_c   1.000
_cell.angle_alpha   90.00
_cell.angle_beta   90.00
_cell.angle_gamma   90.00
#
_symmetry.space_group_name_H-M   'P 1'
#
loop_
_entity.id
_entity.type
_entity.pdbx_description
1 polymer ?
#
loop_
_entity_poly.entity_id
_entity_poly.type
_entity_poly.pdbx_seq_one_letter_code
_entity_poly.pdbx_strand_id
1 'polypeptide(L)'
;MKKALKRFITVYVVFVAIFVVAKLLFLLIYSPSDVSAADWLDVVLHGLPMDFCVAGYLSVVPGLLQIVRLWTSGRWPALTLKIYFGIVGAALSAIFILDTSLYGYWNFKLDTTPLFYFASSPSAALASATGWQLAAAVLAFVAVGTAISLLLVIAGVRKVTTAHRPWKATLAMAVAVGLLFIPIRGGFTVSTM
;
A
#
# COMPACT_ATOMS: atom_id res chain seq x y z
N MET A 1 -1.82 -6.94 -24.99
CA MET A 1 -1.12 -7.75 -24.00
C MET A 1 -0.10 -6.94 -23.20
N LYS A 2 1.01 -6.47 -23.80
CA LYS A 2 2.11 -5.76 -23.10
C LYS A 2 1.63 -4.58 -22.22
N LYS A 3 0.62 -3.81 -22.64
CA LYS A 3 0.13 -2.64 -21.89
C LYS A 3 -0.59 -2.98 -20.57
N ALA A 4 -1.38 -4.07 -20.52
CA ALA A 4 -2.09 -4.48 -19.30
C ALA A 4 -1.09 -5.06 -18.28
N LEU A 5 -0.20 -5.95 -18.72
CA LEU A 5 0.84 -6.52 -17.87
C LEU A 5 1.78 -5.44 -17.32
N LYS A 6 2.23 -4.50 -18.17
CA LYS A 6 3.06 -3.38 -17.71
C LYS A 6 2.37 -2.58 -16.59
N ARG A 7 1.06 -2.31 -16.70
CA ARG A 7 0.33 -1.57 -15.66
C ARG A 7 0.19 -2.34 -14.37
N PHE A 8 -0.09 -3.63 -14.46
CA PHE A 8 -0.16 -4.50 -13.30
C PHE A 8 1.16 -4.49 -12.54
N ILE A 9 2.28 -4.69 -13.25
CA ILE A 9 3.62 -4.61 -12.66
C ILE A 9 3.88 -3.22 -12.09
N THR A 10 3.49 -2.14 -12.81
CA THR A 10 3.66 -0.77 -12.31
C THR A 10 2.90 -0.55 -11.00
N VAL A 11 1.65 -1.03 -10.87
CA VAL A 11 0.87 -0.93 -9.62
C VAL A 11 1.56 -1.65 -8.48
N TYR A 12 2.05 -2.88 -8.73
CA TYR A 12 2.80 -3.64 -7.72
C TYR A 12 4.06 -2.90 -7.26
N VAL A 13 4.87 -2.41 -8.20
CA VAL A 13 6.08 -1.65 -7.89
C VAL A 13 5.75 -0.36 -7.13
N VAL A 14 4.66 0.32 -7.49
CA VAL A 14 4.22 1.53 -6.77
C VAL A 14 3.84 1.20 -5.32
N PHE A 15 3.15 0.09 -5.06
CA PHE A 15 2.88 -0.35 -3.68
C PHE A 15 4.17 -0.58 -2.89
N VAL A 16 5.13 -1.32 -3.46
CA VAL A 16 6.44 -1.55 -2.82
C VAL A 16 7.14 -0.23 -2.54
N ALA A 17 7.16 0.69 -3.52
CA ALA A 17 7.78 2.01 -3.35
C ALA A 17 7.11 2.83 -2.24
N ILE A 18 5.78 2.77 -2.10
CA ILE A 18 5.04 3.45 -1.01
C ILE A 18 5.52 2.93 0.35
N PHE A 19 5.67 1.60 0.53
CA PHE A 19 6.15 1.02 1.79
C PHE A 19 7.60 1.39 2.09
N VAL A 20 8.47 1.37 1.08
CA VAL A 20 9.88 1.80 1.23
C VAL A 20 9.95 3.28 1.63
N VAL A 21 9.19 4.15 0.95
CA VAL A 21 9.14 5.58 1.29
C VAL A 21 8.61 5.80 2.71
N ALA A 22 7.57 5.07 3.12
CA ALA A 22 7.04 5.16 4.48
C ALA A 22 8.08 4.78 5.55
N LYS A 23 8.88 3.72 5.31
CA LYS A 23 10.00 3.34 6.20
C LYS A 23 11.07 4.43 6.26
N LEU A 24 11.46 4.98 5.10
CA LEU A 24 12.46 6.05 5.05
C LEU A 24 11.97 7.31 5.78
N LEU A 25 10.70 7.69 5.62
CA LEU A 25 10.12 8.81 6.34
C LEU A 25 10.07 8.55 7.85
N PHE A 26 9.73 7.33 8.25
CA PHE A 26 9.75 6.95 9.67
C PHE A 26 11.16 7.05 10.26
N LEU A 27 12.17 6.53 9.57
CA LEU A 27 13.58 6.64 9.97
C LEU A 27 14.02 8.10 10.05
N LEU A 28 13.62 8.94 9.08
CA LEU A 28 13.96 10.36 9.07
C LEU A 28 13.43 11.10 10.31
N ILE A 29 12.25 10.69 10.83
CA ILE A 29 11.62 11.34 11.98
C ILE A 29 12.22 10.82 13.31
N TYR A 30 12.51 9.52 13.40
CA TYR A 30 12.79 8.85 14.68
C TYR A 30 14.21 8.25 14.79
N SER A 31 15.02 8.31 13.72
CA SER A 31 16.38 7.78 13.79
C SER A 31 17.27 8.65 14.67
N PRO A 32 18.08 8.09 15.58
CA PRO A 32 19.13 8.79 16.27
C PRO A 32 20.12 9.43 15.28
N SER A 33 20.81 10.49 15.73
CA SER A 33 21.73 11.26 14.87
C SER A 33 23.02 10.51 14.48
N ASP A 34 23.32 9.41 15.14
CA ASP A 34 24.51 8.57 14.97
C ASP A 34 24.30 7.38 14.04
N VAL A 35 23.08 7.20 13.49
CA VAL A 35 22.76 6.10 12.56
C VAL A 35 23.35 6.36 11.18
N SER A 36 24.11 5.39 10.67
CA SER A 36 24.76 5.49 9.37
C SER A 36 23.81 5.26 8.19
N ALA A 37 24.20 5.70 6.99
CA ALA A 37 23.46 5.40 5.77
C ALA A 37 23.40 3.88 5.47
N ALA A 38 24.36 3.10 5.93
CA ALA A 38 24.38 1.66 5.81
C ALA A 38 23.26 1.01 6.64
N ASP A 39 23.03 1.51 7.86
CA ASP A 39 21.94 1.03 8.72
C ASP A 39 20.58 1.31 8.12
N TRP A 40 20.39 2.48 7.50
CA TRP A 40 19.16 2.80 6.77
C TRP A 40 18.90 1.83 5.62
N LEU A 41 19.95 1.51 4.85
CA LEU A 41 19.86 0.54 3.76
C LEU A 41 19.51 -0.84 4.30
N ASP A 42 20.11 -1.23 5.40
CA ASP A 42 19.87 -2.51 6.08
C ASP A 42 18.41 -2.65 6.52
N VAL A 43 17.86 -1.63 7.18
CA VAL A 43 16.43 -1.60 7.57
C VAL A 43 15.50 -1.72 6.35
N VAL A 44 15.82 -1.03 5.24
CA VAL A 44 15.02 -1.12 4.01
C VAL A 44 15.10 -2.53 3.43
N LEU A 45 16.31 -3.11 3.30
CA LEU A 45 16.51 -4.42 2.69
C LEU A 45 15.86 -5.55 3.50
N HIS A 46 16.02 -5.55 4.83
CA HIS A 46 15.38 -6.53 5.70
C HIS A 46 13.85 -6.41 5.72
N GLY A 47 13.32 -5.22 5.50
CA GLY A 47 11.87 -5.01 5.41
C GLY A 47 11.26 -5.32 4.04
N LEU A 48 12.06 -5.47 2.96
CA LEU A 48 11.54 -5.71 1.61
C LEU A 48 10.67 -6.98 1.47
N PRO A 49 11.01 -8.14 2.07
CA PRO A 49 10.17 -9.33 1.96
C PRO A 49 8.73 -9.08 2.42
N MET A 50 8.56 -8.34 3.53
CA MET A 50 7.24 -7.96 4.04
C MET A 50 6.53 -6.98 3.10
N ASP A 51 7.27 -6.00 2.55
CA ASP A 51 6.71 -5.07 1.57
C ASP A 51 6.21 -5.79 0.32
N PHE A 52 6.97 -6.74 -0.20
CA PHE A 52 6.58 -7.57 -1.34
C PHE A 52 5.34 -8.41 -1.03
N CYS A 53 5.25 -8.95 0.17
CA CYS A 53 4.11 -9.73 0.64
C CYS A 53 2.85 -8.85 0.65
N VAL A 54 2.87 -7.72 1.36
CA VAL A 54 1.70 -6.82 1.48
C VAL A 54 1.32 -6.22 0.12
N ALA A 55 2.31 -5.77 -0.68
CA ALA A 55 2.08 -5.31 -2.04
C ALA A 55 1.44 -6.39 -2.91
N GLY A 56 1.82 -7.65 -2.71
CA GLY A 56 1.21 -8.81 -3.36
C GLY A 56 -0.28 -8.90 -3.06
N TYR A 57 -0.65 -8.92 -1.79
CA TYR A 57 -2.07 -8.94 -1.37
C TYR A 57 -2.86 -7.79 -1.97
N LEU A 58 -2.35 -6.56 -1.86
CA LEU A 58 -3.03 -5.37 -2.39
C LEU A 58 -3.11 -5.35 -3.93
N SER A 59 -2.25 -6.10 -4.63
CA SER A 59 -2.23 -6.15 -6.10
C SER A 59 -3.16 -7.20 -6.70
N VAL A 60 -3.69 -8.15 -5.90
CA VAL A 60 -4.60 -9.19 -6.41
C VAL A 60 -5.84 -8.55 -7.03
N VAL A 61 -6.52 -7.65 -6.31
CA VAL A 61 -7.75 -6.99 -6.79
C VAL A 61 -7.51 -6.18 -8.07
N PRO A 62 -6.49 -5.29 -8.14
CA PRO A 62 -6.11 -4.63 -9.38
C PRO A 62 -5.80 -5.59 -10.52
N GLY A 63 -5.13 -6.70 -10.25
CA GLY A 63 -4.82 -7.72 -11.26
C GLY A 63 -6.08 -8.34 -11.86
N LEU A 64 -7.03 -8.77 -11.02
CA LEU A 64 -8.31 -9.32 -11.44
C LEU A 64 -9.15 -8.30 -12.23
N LEU A 65 -9.24 -7.06 -11.75
CA LEU A 65 -9.94 -6.00 -12.46
C LEU A 65 -9.29 -5.65 -13.80
N GLN A 66 -7.97 -5.76 -13.94
CA GLN A 66 -7.30 -5.59 -15.22
C GLN A 66 -7.67 -6.71 -16.20
N ILE A 67 -7.86 -7.96 -15.75
CA ILE A 67 -8.37 -9.06 -16.57
C ILE A 67 -9.77 -8.73 -17.08
N VAL A 68 -10.68 -8.32 -16.20
CA VAL A 68 -12.03 -7.91 -16.57
C VAL A 68 -12.03 -6.81 -17.63
N ARG A 69 -11.12 -5.84 -17.51
CA ARG A 69 -10.95 -4.74 -18.47
C ARG A 69 -10.48 -5.17 -19.88
N LEU A 70 -9.94 -6.37 -20.03
CA LEU A 70 -9.58 -6.91 -21.36
C LEU A 70 -10.84 -7.35 -22.14
N TRP A 71 -11.90 -7.73 -21.44
CA TRP A 71 -13.15 -8.26 -22.00
C TRP A 71 -14.26 -7.24 -22.07
N THR A 72 -14.21 -6.20 -21.25
CA THR A 72 -15.27 -5.22 -21.09
C THR A 72 -14.83 -3.82 -21.50
N SER A 73 -15.57 -3.20 -22.42
CA SER A 73 -15.38 -1.79 -22.83
C SER A 73 -16.06 -0.81 -21.87
N GLY A 74 -16.77 -1.29 -20.87
CA GLY A 74 -17.51 -0.48 -19.89
C GLY A 74 -16.58 0.38 -19.01
N ARG A 75 -17.12 1.46 -18.46
CA ARG A 75 -16.42 2.36 -17.54
C ARG A 75 -16.34 1.81 -16.11
N TRP A 76 -17.21 0.85 -15.77
CA TRP A 76 -17.38 0.36 -14.41
C TRP A 76 -16.10 -0.28 -13.81
N PRO A 77 -15.26 -1.10 -14.53
CA PRO A 77 -14.09 -1.69 -13.89
C PRO A 77 -13.02 -0.64 -13.60
N ALA A 78 -13.00 0.45 -14.40
CA ALA A 78 -12.11 1.57 -14.13
C ALA A 78 -12.57 2.38 -12.91
N LEU A 79 -13.88 2.53 -12.74
CA LEU A 79 -14.46 3.19 -11.55
C LEU A 79 -14.22 2.37 -10.29
N THR A 80 -14.48 1.06 -10.33
CA THR A 80 -14.22 0.14 -9.21
C THR A 80 -12.74 0.19 -8.80
N LEU A 81 -11.83 0.24 -9.77
CA LEU A 81 -10.40 0.34 -9.49
C LEU A 81 -10.03 1.67 -8.82
N LYS A 82 -10.66 2.79 -9.23
CA LYS A 82 -10.46 4.09 -8.57
C LYS A 82 -10.97 4.08 -7.12
N ILE A 83 -12.15 3.51 -6.89
CA ILE A 83 -12.73 3.36 -5.55
C ILE A 83 -11.81 2.50 -4.68
N TYR A 84 -11.35 1.37 -5.20
CA TYR A 84 -10.41 0.49 -4.51
C TYR A 84 -9.14 1.23 -4.11
N PHE A 85 -8.52 1.96 -5.02
CA PHE A 85 -7.31 2.75 -4.74
C PHE A 85 -7.56 3.89 -3.75
N GLY A 86 -8.76 4.47 -3.75
CA GLY A 86 -9.18 5.45 -2.75
C GLY A 86 -9.25 4.82 -1.35
N ILE A 87 -9.90 3.66 -1.22
CA ILE A 87 -10.01 2.94 0.05
C ILE A 87 -8.64 2.50 0.56
N VAL A 88 -7.81 1.90 -0.30
CA VAL A 88 -6.46 1.46 0.07
C VAL A 88 -5.58 2.65 0.44
N GLY A 89 -5.64 3.75 -0.33
CA GLY A 89 -4.89 4.96 -0.04
C GLY A 89 -5.26 5.57 1.32
N ALA A 90 -6.56 5.61 1.65
CA ALA A 90 -7.03 6.06 2.96
C ALA A 90 -6.56 5.12 4.08
N ALA A 91 -6.68 3.79 3.89
CA ALA A 91 -6.26 2.82 4.89
C ALA A 91 -4.74 2.88 5.17
N LEU A 92 -3.92 2.93 4.12
CA LEU A 92 -2.46 3.06 4.26
C LEU A 92 -2.07 4.37 4.92
N SER A 93 -2.72 5.48 4.53
CA SER A 93 -2.49 6.78 5.15
C SER A 93 -2.83 6.76 6.64
N ALA A 94 -3.97 6.17 7.02
CA ALA A 94 -4.36 6.04 8.42
C ALA A 94 -3.30 5.25 9.22
N ILE A 95 -2.86 4.10 8.70
CA ILE A 95 -1.83 3.27 9.34
C ILE A 95 -0.54 4.07 9.51
N PHE A 96 -0.04 4.74 8.47
CA PHE A 96 1.22 5.48 8.53
C PHE A 96 1.17 6.66 9.50
N ILE A 97 0.06 7.41 9.52
CA ILE A 97 -0.09 8.55 10.43
C ILE A 97 -0.23 8.08 11.87
N LEU A 98 -1.03 7.02 12.11
CA LEU A 98 -1.18 6.45 13.45
C LEU A 98 0.14 5.87 13.95
N ASP A 99 0.84 5.06 13.14
CA ASP A 99 2.13 4.47 13.52
C ASP A 99 3.15 5.55 13.89
N THR A 100 3.27 6.58 13.05
CA THR A 100 4.20 7.69 13.30
C THR A 100 3.79 8.51 14.52
N SER A 101 2.50 8.82 14.68
CA SER A 101 2.04 9.63 15.83
C SER A 101 2.17 8.90 17.15
N LEU A 102 1.81 7.62 17.20
CA LEU A 102 1.82 6.83 18.43
C LEU A 102 3.24 6.42 18.86
N TYR A 103 4.14 6.20 17.90
CA TYR A 103 5.53 5.87 18.22
C TYR A 103 6.22 6.97 19.06
N GLY A 104 5.89 8.24 18.80
CA GLY A 104 6.41 9.36 19.58
C GLY A 104 5.98 9.36 21.04
N TYR A 105 4.88 8.68 21.39
CA TYR A 105 4.39 8.58 22.77
C TYR A 105 4.79 7.27 23.44
N TRP A 106 4.74 6.16 22.71
CA TRP A 106 4.84 4.81 23.30
C TRP A 106 6.15 4.12 22.98
N ASN A 107 6.97 4.64 22.06
CA ASN A 107 8.23 4.05 21.60
C ASN A 107 8.12 2.62 21.07
N PHE A 108 6.92 2.21 20.60
CA PHE A 108 6.72 0.94 19.90
C PHE A 108 5.81 1.12 18.69
N LYS A 109 5.94 0.21 17.73
CA LYS A 109 5.18 0.21 16.47
C LYS A 109 3.69 -0.04 16.72
N LEU A 110 2.86 0.48 15.81
CA LEU A 110 1.42 0.27 15.83
C LEU A 110 1.07 -1.22 15.90
N ASP A 111 0.33 -1.59 16.94
CA ASP A 111 -0.25 -2.91 17.13
C ASP A 111 -1.79 -2.83 17.30
N THR A 112 -2.42 -3.83 17.88
CA THR A 112 -3.86 -3.86 18.12
C THR A 112 -4.29 -3.03 19.35
N THR A 113 -3.36 -2.65 20.21
CA THR A 113 -3.63 -1.96 21.48
C THR A 113 -4.34 -0.62 21.29
N PRO A 114 -3.89 0.29 20.40
CA PRO A 114 -4.61 1.55 20.14
C PRO A 114 -6.03 1.34 19.63
N LEU A 115 -6.24 0.33 18.78
CA LEU A 115 -7.58 0.01 18.26
C LEU A 115 -8.52 -0.44 19.39
N PHE A 116 -8.01 -1.24 20.33
CA PHE A 116 -8.75 -1.67 21.50
C PHE A 116 -9.13 -0.46 22.40
N TYR A 117 -8.17 0.42 22.69
CA TYR A 117 -8.44 1.63 23.48
C TYR A 117 -9.42 2.56 22.78
N PHE A 118 -9.29 2.76 21.48
CA PHE A 118 -10.22 3.58 20.71
C PHE A 118 -11.63 2.98 20.69
N ALA A 119 -11.76 1.66 20.60
CA ALA A 119 -13.05 0.98 20.64
C ALA A 119 -13.70 1.00 22.03
N SER A 120 -12.90 0.87 23.11
CA SER A 120 -13.41 0.83 24.48
C SER A 120 -13.70 2.22 25.07
N SER A 121 -12.91 3.22 24.74
CA SER A 121 -13.01 4.58 25.28
C SER A 121 -12.59 5.66 24.28
N PRO A 122 -13.40 5.93 23.23
CA PRO A 122 -13.04 6.88 22.16
C PRO A 122 -12.75 8.29 22.67
N SER A 123 -13.52 8.76 23.64
CA SER A 123 -13.36 10.09 24.25
C SER A 123 -12.03 10.23 25.00
N ALA A 124 -11.62 9.20 25.74
CA ALA A 124 -10.36 9.19 26.46
C ALA A 124 -9.15 9.13 25.50
N ALA A 125 -9.26 8.35 24.43
CA ALA A 125 -8.24 8.28 23.40
C ALA A 125 -8.01 9.63 22.69
N LEU A 126 -9.08 10.39 22.43
CA LEU A 126 -9.01 11.72 21.83
C LEU A 126 -8.60 12.82 22.81
N ALA A 127 -8.92 12.69 24.09
CA ALA A 127 -8.62 13.70 25.12
C ALA A 127 -7.11 13.85 25.39
N SER A 128 -6.30 12.86 25.05
CA SER A 128 -4.84 12.91 25.20
C SER A 128 -4.14 13.75 24.11
N ALA A 129 -4.82 14.04 22.99
CA ALA A 129 -4.29 14.84 21.90
C ALA A 129 -4.74 16.31 22.01
N THR A 130 -3.81 17.23 21.78
CA THR A 130 -4.17 18.65 21.68
C THR A 130 -4.90 18.91 20.35
N GLY A 131 -5.79 19.95 20.36
CA GLY A 131 -6.60 20.24 19.17
C GLY A 131 -5.77 20.50 17.89
N TRP A 132 -4.60 21.12 18.01
CA TRP A 132 -3.72 21.36 16.87
C TRP A 132 -3.06 20.07 16.34
N GLN A 133 -2.70 19.12 17.23
CA GLN A 133 -2.16 17.81 16.83
C GLN A 133 -3.20 17.01 16.07
N LEU A 134 -4.44 17.03 16.53
CA LEU A 134 -5.55 16.38 15.84
C LEU A 134 -5.78 16.99 14.45
N ALA A 135 -5.79 18.33 14.37
CA ALA A 135 -5.93 19.02 13.08
C ALA A 135 -4.77 18.68 12.12
N ALA A 136 -3.53 18.67 12.60
CA ALA A 136 -2.36 18.29 11.82
C ALA A 136 -2.44 16.83 11.33
N ALA A 137 -2.85 15.91 12.19
CA ALA A 137 -3.03 14.49 11.83
C ALA A 137 -4.10 14.31 10.75
N VAL A 138 -5.24 15.01 10.85
CA VAL A 138 -6.30 14.96 9.83
C VAL A 138 -5.82 15.54 8.52
N LEU A 139 -5.12 16.67 8.52
CA LEU A 139 -4.55 17.25 7.30
C LEU A 139 -3.52 16.32 6.65
N ALA A 140 -2.62 15.74 7.43
CA ALA A 140 -1.65 14.75 6.96
C ALA A 140 -2.35 13.51 6.39
N PHE A 141 -3.37 12.98 7.06
CA PHE A 141 -4.18 11.86 6.59
C PHE A 141 -4.79 12.14 5.21
N VAL A 142 -5.43 13.29 5.04
CA VAL A 142 -6.04 13.68 3.75
C VAL A 142 -4.97 13.86 2.68
N ALA A 143 -3.87 14.55 2.98
CA ALA A 143 -2.80 14.82 2.02
C ALA A 143 -2.10 13.52 1.56
N VAL A 144 -1.67 12.68 2.50
CA VAL A 144 -0.99 11.41 2.20
C VAL A 144 -1.93 10.43 1.52
N GLY A 145 -3.17 10.29 2.02
CA GLY A 145 -4.17 9.40 1.42
C GLY A 145 -4.52 9.80 -0.02
N THR A 146 -4.66 11.10 -0.27
CA THR A 146 -4.89 11.62 -1.62
C THR A 146 -3.68 11.37 -2.53
N ALA A 147 -2.46 11.62 -2.04
CA ALA A 147 -1.24 11.39 -2.81
C ALA A 147 -1.07 9.92 -3.19
N ILE A 148 -1.24 8.98 -2.24
CA ILE A 148 -1.19 7.54 -2.49
C ILE A 148 -2.26 7.15 -3.51
N SER A 149 -3.51 7.58 -3.31
CA SER A 149 -4.63 7.26 -4.22
C SER A 149 -4.38 7.76 -5.63
N LEU A 150 -3.88 8.98 -5.80
CA LEU A 150 -3.54 9.55 -7.10
C LEU A 150 -2.41 8.78 -7.79
N LEU A 151 -1.33 8.44 -7.08
CA LEU A 151 -0.23 7.65 -7.62
C LEU A 151 -0.74 6.30 -8.14
N LEU A 152 -1.56 5.60 -7.37
CA LEU A 152 -2.13 4.31 -7.75
C LEU A 152 -3.10 4.42 -8.93
N VAL A 153 -3.91 5.47 -8.98
CA VAL A 153 -4.83 5.75 -10.10
C VAL A 153 -4.03 6.04 -11.38
N ILE A 154 -2.98 6.85 -11.31
CA ILE A 154 -2.10 7.14 -12.44
C ILE A 154 -1.42 5.86 -12.94
N ALA A 155 -0.96 5.00 -12.02
CA ALA A 155 -0.31 3.74 -12.35
C ALA A 155 -1.28 2.74 -13.00
N GLY A 156 -2.51 2.59 -12.44
CA GLY A 156 -3.43 1.49 -12.76
C GLY A 156 -4.57 1.82 -13.73
N VAL A 157 -5.06 3.07 -13.77
CA VAL A 157 -6.37 3.37 -14.40
C VAL A 157 -6.30 3.91 -15.83
N ARG A 158 -5.11 4.14 -16.41
CA ARG A 158 -4.98 4.62 -17.81
C ARG A 158 -5.79 3.76 -18.79
N LYS A 159 -6.30 4.38 -19.90
CA LYS A 159 -7.14 3.70 -20.92
C LYS A 159 -6.52 2.37 -21.40
N VAL A 160 -7.25 1.28 -21.21
CA VAL A 160 -6.93 -0.03 -21.82
C VAL A 160 -7.69 -0.09 -23.12
N THR A 161 -7.01 -0.26 -24.23
CA THR A 161 -7.64 -0.69 -25.49
C THR A 161 -7.96 -2.18 -25.37
N THR A 162 -9.20 -2.55 -25.65
CA THR A 162 -9.63 -3.95 -25.76
C THR A 162 -8.67 -4.70 -26.68
N ALA A 163 -8.22 -5.86 -26.24
CA ALA A 163 -7.23 -6.62 -26.99
C ALA A 163 -7.89 -7.37 -28.16
N HIS A 164 -7.28 -7.35 -29.33
CA HIS A 164 -7.75 -8.10 -30.51
C HIS A 164 -7.81 -9.64 -30.26
N ARG A 165 -7.02 -10.15 -29.29
CA ARG A 165 -7.06 -11.55 -28.80
C ARG A 165 -7.03 -11.55 -27.27
N PRO A 166 -8.18 -11.32 -26.61
CA PRO A 166 -8.21 -11.13 -25.15
C PRO A 166 -7.77 -12.37 -24.38
N TRP A 167 -7.98 -13.60 -24.89
CA TRP A 167 -7.65 -14.84 -24.18
C TRP A 167 -6.14 -15.00 -23.91
N LYS A 168 -5.25 -14.64 -24.87
CA LYS A 168 -3.80 -14.67 -24.65
C LYS A 168 -3.34 -13.65 -23.60
N ALA A 169 -3.99 -12.48 -23.60
CA ALA A 169 -3.72 -11.44 -22.62
C ALA A 169 -4.25 -11.86 -21.23
N THR A 170 -5.40 -12.51 -21.19
CA THR A 170 -5.98 -13.08 -19.96
C THR A 170 -5.09 -14.13 -19.36
N LEU A 171 -4.59 -15.09 -20.16
CA LEU A 171 -3.69 -16.12 -19.66
C LEU A 171 -2.41 -15.50 -19.08
N ALA A 172 -1.78 -14.56 -19.80
CA ALA A 172 -0.59 -13.87 -19.31
C ALA A 172 -0.84 -13.09 -18.01
N MET A 173 -2.00 -12.45 -17.88
CA MET A 173 -2.38 -11.75 -16.66
C MET A 173 -2.72 -12.72 -15.53
N ALA A 174 -3.41 -13.83 -15.81
CA ALA A 174 -3.70 -14.85 -14.80
C ALA A 174 -2.42 -15.47 -14.24
N VAL A 175 -1.44 -15.77 -15.10
CA VAL A 175 -0.11 -16.21 -14.66
C VAL A 175 0.58 -15.14 -13.82
N ALA A 176 0.54 -13.87 -14.23
CA ALA A 176 1.17 -12.79 -13.48
C ALA A 176 0.51 -12.57 -12.10
N VAL A 177 -0.82 -12.68 -12.01
CA VAL A 177 -1.54 -12.63 -10.72
C VAL A 177 -1.22 -13.88 -9.88
N GLY A 178 -1.14 -15.06 -10.49
CA GLY A 178 -0.76 -16.29 -9.80
C GLY A 178 0.67 -16.24 -9.25
N LEU A 179 1.60 -15.58 -9.95
CA LEU A 179 2.98 -15.38 -9.47
C LEU A 179 3.06 -14.49 -8.22
N LEU A 180 2.02 -13.68 -7.90
CA LEU A 180 1.96 -12.97 -6.63
C LEU A 180 1.93 -13.91 -5.42
N PHE A 181 1.55 -15.18 -5.62
CA PHE A 181 1.60 -16.18 -4.55
C PHE A 181 3.01 -16.35 -3.96
N ILE A 182 4.05 -16.14 -4.78
CA ILE A 182 5.44 -16.27 -4.33
C ILE A 182 5.77 -15.22 -3.25
N PRO A 183 5.65 -13.91 -3.50
CA PRO A 183 5.90 -12.92 -2.46
C PRO A 183 4.88 -12.98 -1.32
N ILE A 184 3.61 -13.33 -1.58
CA ILE A 184 2.58 -13.50 -0.55
C ILE A 184 2.96 -14.61 0.46
N ARG A 185 3.56 -15.70 -0.02
CA ARG A 185 4.05 -16.79 0.84
C ARG A 185 5.35 -16.43 1.59
N GLY A 186 5.98 -15.30 1.32
CA GLY A 186 7.25 -14.91 1.94
C GLY A 186 8.49 -15.39 1.18
N GLY A 187 8.36 -15.83 -0.07
CA GLY A 187 9.45 -16.26 -0.94
C GLY A 187 9.51 -17.76 -1.19
N PHE A 188 10.67 -18.24 -1.58
CA PHE A 188 10.90 -19.66 -1.94
C PHE A 188 11.38 -20.53 -0.75
N THR A 189 11.64 -19.95 0.41
CA THR A 189 12.11 -20.67 1.60
C THR A 189 10.96 -21.24 2.41
N VAL A 190 11.17 -22.40 3.04
CA VAL A 190 10.14 -23.12 3.81
C VAL A 190 9.96 -22.54 5.22
N SER A 191 10.78 -21.58 5.63
CA SER A 191 10.64 -20.93 6.94
C SER A 191 9.39 -20.03 6.93
N THR A 192 8.28 -20.62 7.32
CA THR A 192 7.15 -19.86 7.88
C THR A 192 7.64 -19.23 9.17
N MET A 193 7.73 -17.92 9.23
CA MET A 193 7.78 -17.24 10.52
C MET A 193 6.41 -17.34 11.18
#